data_16fae635177c1addd403de596d28f0fb
#
_entry.id   16fae635177c1addd403de596d28f0fb
#
_cell.length_a   1.000
_cell.length_b   1.000
_cell.length_c   1.000
_cell.angle_alpha   90.00
_cell.angle_beta   90.00
_cell.angle_gamma   90.00
#
_symmetry.space_group_name_H-M   'P 1'
#
loop_
_entity.id
_entity.type
_entity.pdbx_description
1 polymer ?
#
loop_
_entity_poly.entity_id
_entity_poly.type
_entity_poly.pdbx_seq_one_letter_code
_entity_poly.pdbx_strand_id
1 'polypeptide(L)'
;MPAIPRRRFLQSCAGALAASASTFVPGALHASTAPHLSFPSVPHERLAVPSWPFRGYIVAPLNKWARDPKLPGMDLKDFAAMVVQRFNVRNIEPLSEHFSSTEASYLKEFRANVEKAGCRLVNIAADLHFSFYDSVEAQRQKAVDDGKKWMDVAVAIGSPSVRLHIAGARHVKPDVDRAAESLKRLAEYGAQKNLLVNLENDDNVTEDPFFIVQVIEKVNHPYLHALPDFCNSMLTHDQEFNNRAMDAMFKHAYNISHMKDSEVGDKGKLYTVDVSKCFGIARANGYRGYFSMEWEGQGEPMAGVQKLIEESLKNLNG
;
A
#
# COMPACT_ATOMS: atom_id res chain seq x y z
N MET A 1 -80.78 29.82 -14.00
CA MET A 1 -79.31 29.75 -14.07
C MET A 1 -78.92 28.82 -15.19
N PRO A 2 -78.20 29.27 -16.24
CA PRO A 2 -77.98 28.48 -17.46
C PRO A 2 -76.79 27.56 -17.27
N ALA A 3 -76.92 26.35 -17.79
CA ALA A 3 -75.92 25.27 -17.81
C ALA A 3 -74.79 25.58 -18.85
N ILE A 4 -73.57 25.42 -18.46
CA ILE A 4 -72.36 25.54 -19.30
C ILE A 4 -72.18 24.26 -20.08
N PRO A 5 -72.02 24.32 -21.46
CA PRO A 5 -71.92 23.09 -22.26
C PRO A 5 -70.58 22.42 -22.18
N ARG A 6 -70.61 21.09 -22.08
CA ARG A 6 -69.51 20.11 -21.96
C ARG A 6 -68.57 19.98 -23.20
N ARG A 7 -68.40 20.97 -24.05
CA ARG A 7 -67.69 20.85 -25.33
C ARG A 7 -66.35 21.64 -25.44
N ARG A 8 -65.78 22.13 -24.35
CA ARG A 8 -64.51 22.87 -24.38
C ARG A 8 -63.36 22.25 -23.57
N PHE A 9 -63.44 20.96 -23.20
CA PHE A 9 -62.39 20.30 -22.41
C PHE A 9 -61.59 19.26 -23.19
N LEU A 10 -61.76 19.09 -24.48
CA LEU A 10 -61.11 18.07 -25.29
C LEU A 10 -60.22 18.61 -26.44
N GLN A 11 -59.77 19.83 -26.37
CA GLN A 11 -58.91 20.41 -27.42
C GLN A 11 -57.57 20.98 -26.92
N SER A 12 -57.03 20.51 -25.79
CA SER A 12 -55.72 20.98 -25.29
C SER A 12 -54.79 19.85 -24.84
N CYS A 13 -54.88 18.64 -25.39
CA CYS A 13 -53.97 17.54 -25.12
C CYS A 13 -53.50 16.84 -26.40
N ALA A 14 -53.08 17.64 -27.39
CA ALA A 14 -52.36 17.12 -28.56
C ALA A 14 -51.10 17.96 -28.77
N GLY A 15 -50.04 17.64 -28.03
CA GLY A 15 -48.76 18.32 -28.11
C GLY A 15 -47.66 17.49 -27.53
N ALA A 16 -46.89 16.84 -28.40
CA ALA A 16 -45.51 16.40 -28.19
C ALA A 16 -45.26 15.21 -27.26
N LEU A 17 -45.52 14.00 -27.72
CA LEU A 17 -44.65 12.86 -27.41
C LEU A 17 -43.36 13.01 -28.23
N ALA A 18 -42.39 13.75 -27.70
CA ALA A 18 -41.02 13.69 -28.13
C ALA A 18 -40.45 12.36 -27.53
N ALA A 19 -40.28 11.36 -28.37
CA ALA A 19 -39.51 10.17 -28.03
C ALA A 19 -38.05 10.60 -27.84
N SER A 20 -37.62 10.77 -26.61
CA SER A 20 -36.21 10.85 -26.28
C SER A 20 -35.60 9.47 -26.55
N ALA A 21 -35.08 9.30 -27.76
CA ALA A 21 -34.12 8.24 -28.03
C ALA A 21 -32.88 8.53 -27.15
N SER A 22 -32.80 7.86 -26.00
CA SER A 22 -31.58 7.77 -25.24
C SER A 22 -30.58 7.03 -26.12
N THR A 23 -29.76 7.78 -26.84
CA THR A 23 -28.54 7.24 -27.43
C THR A 23 -27.68 6.75 -26.26
N PHE A 24 -27.64 5.45 -26.13
CA PHE A 24 -26.66 4.77 -25.26
C PHE A 24 -25.30 5.10 -25.88
N VAL A 25 -24.62 6.11 -25.33
CA VAL A 25 -23.20 6.38 -25.62
C VAL A 25 -22.44 5.31 -24.89
N PRO A 26 -21.76 4.38 -25.60
CA PRO A 26 -20.93 3.40 -24.90
C PRO A 26 -19.83 4.18 -24.18
N GLY A 27 -19.83 4.05 -22.85
CA GLY A 27 -18.75 4.37 -21.94
C GLY A 27 -17.70 5.35 -22.43
N ALA A 28 -17.90 6.65 -22.17
CA ALA A 28 -16.72 7.47 -21.91
C ALA A 28 -15.95 6.77 -20.80
N LEU A 29 -14.81 6.18 -21.13
CA LEU A 29 -13.78 5.82 -20.16
C LEU A 29 -13.52 7.10 -19.37
N HIS A 30 -14.08 7.19 -18.17
CA HIS A 30 -13.74 8.25 -17.25
C HIS A 30 -12.24 8.09 -17.04
N ALA A 31 -11.45 9.00 -17.59
CA ALA A 31 -10.05 9.08 -17.24
C ALA A 31 -10.01 9.12 -15.71
N SER A 32 -9.47 8.07 -15.10
CA SER A 32 -9.35 7.97 -13.65
C SER A 32 -8.60 9.20 -13.18
N THR A 33 -9.26 10.06 -12.43
CA THR A 33 -8.57 11.21 -11.83
C THR A 33 -7.52 10.66 -10.88
N ALA A 34 -6.29 11.19 -10.98
CA ALA A 34 -5.21 10.79 -10.07
C ALA A 34 -5.66 10.92 -8.61
N PRO A 35 -5.28 10.00 -7.73
CA PRO A 35 -5.62 10.07 -6.32
C PRO A 35 -5.04 11.34 -5.70
N HIS A 36 -5.84 12.06 -4.93
CA HIS A 36 -5.37 13.26 -4.26
C HIS A 36 -5.21 12.98 -2.76
N LEU A 37 -3.96 12.76 -2.32
CA LEU A 37 -3.60 12.69 -0.92
C LEU A 37 -2.91 13.98 -0.50
N SER A 38 -3.27 14.49 0.68
CA SER A 38 -2.55 15.58 1.33
C SER A 38 -1.51 15.00 2.28
N PHE A 39 -0.27 15.40 2.11
CA PHE A 39 0.82 14.98 2.99
C PHE A 39 1.17 16.08 4.00
N PRO A 40 1.47 15.73 5.25
CA PRO A 40 1.90 16.69 6.24
C PRO A 40 3.24 17.31 5.85
N SER A 41 3.42 18.60 6.19
CA SER A 41 4.70 19.31 6.01
C SER A 41 5.62 19.17 7.22
N VAL A 42 5.05 18.86 8.39
CA VAL A 42 5.80 18.67 9.62
C VAL A 42 6.54 17.34 9.55
N PRO A 43 7.88 17.30 9.68
CA PRO A 43 8.67 16.07 9.55
C PRO A 43 8.17 14.90 10.40
N HIS A 44 7.88 15.13 11.66
CA HIS A 44 7.40 14.09 12.58
C HIS A 44 6.05 13.48 12.14
N GLU A 45 5.17 14.26 11.54
CA GLU A 45 3.88 13.78 11.05
C GLU A 45 3.98 12.94 9.77
N ARG A 46 5.17 12.95 9.11
CA ARG A 46 5.48 12.11 7.96
C ARG A 46 6.01 10.73 8.34
N LEU A 47 6.23 10.46 9.63
CA LEU A 47 6.70 9.16 10.10
C LEU A 47 5.53 8.20 10.30
N ALA A 48 5.75 6.94 9.94
CA ALA A 48 4.85 5.83 10.21
C ALA A 48 5.61 4.67 10.86
N VAL A 49 4.90 3.80 11.54
CA VAL A 49 5.48 2.60 12.14
C VAL A 49 4.73 1.38 11.59
N PRO A 50 5.42 0.46 10.87
CA PRO A 50 4.82 -0.77 10.40
C PRO A 50 4.78 -1.80 11.52
N SER A 51 3.89 -2.77 11.40
CA SER A 51 3.80 -3.84 12.41
C SER A 51 4.87 -4.92 12.25
N TRP A 52 5.58 -4.95 11.11
CA TRP A 52 6.59 -5.96 10.79
C TRP A 52 7.74 -6.07 11.83
N PRO A 53 8.37 -4.98 12.31
CA PRO A 53 9.40 -5.08 13.35
C PRO A 53 8.93 -5.78 14.62
N PHE A 54 7.63 -5.73 14.91
CA PHE A 54 7.00 -6.28 16.11
C PHE A 54 6.37 -7.66 15.90
N ARG A 55 6.67 -8.36 14.79
CA ARG A 55 6.16 -9.70 14.47
C ARG A 55 6.34 -10.70 15.59
N GLY A 56 7.44 -10.60 16.36
CA GLY A 56 7.67 -11.45 17.54
C GLY A 56 6.64 -11.27 18.67
N TYR A 57 5.97 -10.12 18.75
CA TYR A 57 4.95 -9.80 19.74
C TYR A 57 3.52 -10.13 19.27
N ILE A 58 3.25 -10.10 17.96
CA ILE A 58 1.88 -10.13 17.44
C ILE A 58 1.33 -11.55 17.39
N VAL A 59 0.18 -11.75 18.03
CA VAL A 59 -0.53 -13.02 18.07
C VAL A 59 -1.58 -13.05 16.95
N ALA A 60 -1.29 -13.79 15.88
CA ALA A 60 -2.20 -13.97 14.75
C ALA A 60 -2.05 -15.37 14.15
N PRO A 61 -3.11 -15.94 13.52
CA PRO A 61 -3.06 -17.29 12.96
C PRO A 61 -1.98 -17.48 11.88
N LEU A 62 -1.73 -16.47 11.06
CA LEU A 62 -0.74 -16.51 9.97
C LEU A 62 0.67 -16.11 10.44
N ASN A 63 0.83 -15.50 11.61
CA ASN A 63 2.12 -15.04 12.16
C ASN A 63 2.80 -16.07 13.09
N LYS A 64 2.39 -17.33 13.09
CA LYS A 64 2.93 -18.36 14.00
C LYS A 64 4.42 -18.60 13.82
N TRP A 65 4.93 -18.43 12.63
CA TRP A 65 6.32 -18.66 12.25
C TRP A 65 7.28 -17.59 12.80
N ALA A 66 6.82 -16.35 12.99
CA ALA A 66 7.62 -15.24 13.48
C ALA A 66 7.37 -14.92 14.96
N ARG A 67 6.27 -15.43 15.55
CA ARG A 67 5.89 -15.17 16.95
C ARG A 67 6.88 -15.79 17.93
N ASP A 68 7.49 -14.96 18.79
CA ASP A 68 8.30 -15.45 19.91
C ASP A 68 7.43 -15.66 21.16
N PRO A 69 7.21 -16.91 21.60
CA PRO A 69 6.36 -17.21 22.76
C PRO A 69 6.92 -16.67 24.10
N LYS A 70 8.19 -16.26 24.16
CA LYS A 70 8.80 -15.65 25.33
C LYS A 70 8.44 -14.17 25.50
N LEU A 71 8.03 -13.51 24.42
CA LEU A 71 7.61 -12.12 24.44
C LEU A 71 6.13 -12.01 24.85
N PRO A 72 5.70 -10.89 25.45
CA PRO A 72 4.29 -10.62 25.68
C PRO A 72 3.48 -10.71 24.38
N GLY A 73 2.32 -11.37 24.41
CA GLY A 73 1.42 -11.41 23.28
C GLY A 73 0.70 -10.07 23.08
N MET A 74 0.54 -9.64 21.83
CA MET A 74 -0.21 -8.43 21.47
C MET A 74 -1.16 -8.75 20.31
N ASP A 75 -2.44 -8.39 20.44
CA ASP A 75 -3.35 -8.37 19.28
C ASP A 75 -3.04 -7.14 18.43
N LEU A 76 -3.15 -7.27 17.11
CA LEU A 76 -2.93 -6.13 16.19
C LEU A 76 -3.84 -4.94 16.50
N LYS A 77 -5.01 -5.17 17.10
CA LYS A 77 -5.94 -4.11 17.55
C LYS A 77 -5.34 -3.18 18.61
N ASP A 78 -4.32 -3.63 19.35
CA ASP A 78 -3.63 -2.84 20.38
C ASP A 78 -2.40 -2.13 19.84
N PHE A 79 -1.99 -2.43 18.60
CA PHE A 79 -0.76 -1.94 17.99
C PHE A 79 -0.71 -0.40 17.91
N ALA A 80 -1.81 0.23 17.45
CA ALA A 80 -1.87 1.70 17.33
C ALA A 80 -1.64 2.41 18.68
N ALA A 81 -2.25 1.91 19.76
CA ALA A 81 -2.07 2.46 21.10
C ALA A 81 -0.61 2.29 21.59
N MET A 82 0.00 1.14 21.32
CA MET A 82 1.41 0.89 21.63
C MET A 82 2.32 1.87 20.88
N VAL A 83 2.10 2.08 19.57
CA VAL A 83 2.90 3.00 18.76
C VAL A 83 2.83 4.43 19.28
N VAL A 84 1.64 4.93 19.60
CA VAL A 84 1.49 6.27 20.21
C VAL A 84 2.19 6.38 21.54
N GLN A 85 2.00 5.41 22.41
CA GLN A 85 2.57 5.43 23.76
C GLN A 85 4.11 5.38 23.74
N ARG A 86 4.69 4.58 22.85
CA ARG A 86 6.15 4.33 22.83
C ARG A 86 6.91 5.33 21.98
N PHE A 87 6.35 5.77 20.88
CA PHE A 87 7.06 6.55 19.86
C PHE A 87 6.44 7.93 19.60
N ASN A 88 5.26 8.21 20.14
CA ASN A 88 4.48 9.41 19.82
C ASN A 88 4.19 9.57 18.31
N VAL A 89 4.29 8.50 17.50
CA VAL A 89 3.95 8.47 16.07
C VAL A 89 2.46 8.15 15.92
N ARG A 90 1.79 8.80 14.98
CA ARG A 90 0.33 8.67 14.79
C ARG A 90 -0.07 8.08 13.43
N ASN A 91 0.89 7.52 12.71
CA ASN A 91 0.62 6.80 11.48
C ASN A 91 1.15 5.38 11.63
N ILE A 92 0.34 4.41 11.20
CA ILE A 92 0.71 2.99 11.26
C ILE A 92 0.48 2.30 9.93
N GLU A 93 1.19 1.18 9.75
CA GLU A 93 1.11 0.29 8.61
C GLU A 93 1.05 -1.16 9.10
N PRO A 94 -0.15 -1.78 9.14
CA PRO A 94 -0.27 -3.18 9.52
C PRO A 94 0.13 -4.11 8.37
N LEU A 95 0.71 -5.28 8.72
CA LEU A 95 0.95 -6.38 7.80
C LEU A 95 -0.25 -7.34 7.77
N SER A 96 -0.54 -7.89 6.61
CA SER A 96 -1.65 -8.82 6.37
C SER A 96 -1.63 -10.05 7.28
N GLU A 97 -0.47 -10.65 7.50
CA GLU A 97 -0.30 -11.83 8.37
C GLU A 97 -0.54 -11.56 9.85
N HIS A 98 -0.58 -10.29 10.26
CA HIS A 98 -0.79 -9.87 11.63
C HIS A 98 -2.28 -9.72 12.01
N PHE A 99 -3.19 -9.80 11.04
CA PHE A 99 -4.62 -9.78 11.32
C PHE A 99 -5.07 -11.11 11.91
N SER A 100 -5.72 -11.08 13.08
CA SER A 100 -6.31 -12.28 13.69
C SER A 100 -7.54 -12.76 12.92
N SER A 101 -8.22 -11.87 12.18
CA SER A 101 -9.35 -12.17 11.31
C SER A 101 -9.54 -11.05 10.28
N THR A 102 -10.14 -11.38 9.12
CA THR A 102 -10.63 -10.43 8.13
C THR A 102 -12.16 -10.28 8.13
N GLU A 103 -12.83 -10.83 9.13
CA GLU A 103 -14.27 -10.68 9.31
C GLU A 103 -14.64 -9.21 9.61
N ALA A 104 -15.79 -8.77 9.12
CA ALA A 104 -16.24 -7.38 9.21
C ALA A 104 -16.28 -6.84 10.65
N SER A 105 -16.63 -7.68 11.63
CA SER A 105 -16.66 -7.32 13.05
C SER A 105 -15.25 -7.00 13.58
N TYR A 106 -14.26 -7.84 13.25
CA TYR A 106 -12.86 -7.62 13.64
C TYR A 106 -12.28 -6.37 12.99
N LEU A 107 -12.48 -6.18 11.67
CA LEU A 107 -11.99 -5.01 10.94
C LEU A 107 -12.60 -3.71 11.47
N LYS A 108 -13.89 -3.73 11.82
CA LYS A 108 -14.57 -2.58 12.44
C LYS A 108 -13.96 -2.25 13.81
N GLU A 109 -13.71 -3.25 14.64
CA GLU A 109 -13.08 -3.06 15.96
C GLU A 109 -11.65 -2.56 15.82
N PHE A 110 -10.84 -3.15 14.92
CA PHE A 110 -9.49 -2.71 14.63
C PHE A 110 -9.47 -1.22 14.23
N ARG A 111 -10.30 -0.83 13.27
CA ARG A 111 -10.43 0.57 12.85
C ARG A 111 -10.81 1.50 14.01
N ALA A 112 -11.79 1.11 14.82
CA ALA A 112 -12.22 1.90 15.97
C ALA A 112 -11.09 2.09 17.00
N ASN A 113 -10.25 1.07 17.22
CA ASN A 113 -9.10 1.15 18.11
C ASN A 113 -8.00 2.06 17.55
N VAL A 114 -7.75 2.04 16.23
CA VAL A 114 -6.83 2.95 15.57
C VAL A 114 -7.30 4.41 15.74
N GLU A 115 -8.58 4.67 15.49
CA GLU A 115 -9.19 5.99 15.66
C GLU A 115 -9.14 6.45 17.12
N LYS A 116 -9.47 5.58 18.08
CA LYS A 116 -9.40 5.85 19.52
C LYS A 116 -7.98 6.18 19.99
N ALA A 117 -6.96 5.56 19.41
CA ALA A 117 -5.56 5.89 19.69
C ALA A 117 -5.12 7.23 19.07
N GLY A 118 -5.96 7.86 18.27
CA GLY A 118 -5.62 9.06 17.50
C GLY A 118 -4.59 8.78 16.40
N CYS A 119 -4.59 7.55 15.89
CA CYS A 119 -3.75 7.11 14.77
C CYS A 119 -4.50 7.15 13.44
N ARG A 120 -3.71 7.10 12.35
CA ARG A 120 -4.18 6.91 10.97
C ARG A 120 -3.46 5.72 10.35
N LEU A 121 -4.16 5.04 9.46
CA LEU A 121 -3.57 4.07 8.55
C LEU A 121 -3.01 4.83 7.35
N VAL A 122 -1.78 4.55 6.96
CA VAL A 122 -1.15 5.16 5.79
C VAL A 122 -0.89 4.16 4.66
N ASN A 123 -0.87 2.88 5.01
CA ASN A 123 -0.77 1.74 4.11
C ASN A 123 -1.18 0.46 4.85
N ILE A 124 -1.41 -0.61 4.12
CA ILE A 124 -1.39 -2.00 4.59
C ILE A 124 -0.43 -2.79 3.73
N ALA A 125 0.52 -3.49 4.32
CA ALA A 125 1.38 -4.42 3.60
C ALA A 125 0.68 -5.77 3.46
N ALA A 126 0.49 -6.27 2.23
CA ALA A 126 -0.18 -7.53 1.97
C ALA A 126 0.75 -8.50 1.25
N ASP A 127 1.14 -9.57 1.94
CA ASP A 127 1.91 -10.65 1.38
C ASP A 127 0.99 -11.64 0.66
N LEU A 128 1.27 -11.85 -0.62
CA LEU A 128 0.49 -12.71 -1.50
C LEU A 128 1.24 -14.00 -1.82
N HIS A 129 0.50 -15.07 -2.06
CA HIS A 129 1.09 -16.39 -2.32
C HIS A 129 1.06 -16.82 -3.79
N PHE A 130 0.33 -16.10 -4.64
CA PHE A 130 0.23 -16.36 -6.07
C PHE A 130 0.94 -15.27 -6.86
N SER A 131 1.59 -15.66 -7.97
CA SER A 131 2.39 -14.74 -8.78
C SER A 131 1.56 -14.02 -9.84
N PHE A 132 1.76 -12.70 -9.95
CA PHE A 132 1.16 -11.87 -11.00
C PHE A 132 1.71 -12.15 -12.40
N TYR A 133 2.84 -12.87 -12.53
CA TYR A 133 3.46 -13.20 -13.82
C TYR A 133 3.50 -14.71 -14.10
N ASP A 134 2.79 -15.54 -13.32
CA ASP A 134 2.74 -16.98 -13.59
C ASP A 134 2.40 -17.26 -15.08
N SER A 135 3.00 -18.30 -15.65
CA SER A 135 2.71 -18.69 -17.04
C SER A 135 1.27 -19.20 -17.22
N VAL A 136 0.66 -19.71 -16.13
CA VAL A 136 -0.72 -20.21 -16.09
C VAL A 136 -1.67 -19.08 -15.71
N GLU A 137 -2.57 -18.70 -16.62
CA GLU A 137 -3.52 -17.62 -16.40
C GLU A 137 -4.39 -17.81 -15.13
N ALA A 138 -4.84 -19.04 -14.87
CA ALA A 138 -5.62 -19.34 -13.68
C ALA A 138 -4.86 -19.05 -12.36
N GLN A 139 -3.53 -19.13 -12.34
CA GLN A 139 -2.72 -18.76 -11.18
C GLN A 139 -2.60 -17.23 -11.06
N ARG A 140 -2.42 -16.53 -12.20
CA ARG A 140 -2.46 -15.06 -12.20
C ARG A 140 -3.82 -14.53 -11.76
N GLN A 141 -4.93 -15.20 -12.16
CA GLN A 141 -6.25 -14.84 -11.68
C GLN A 141 -6.36 -14.94 -10.16
N LYS A 142 -5.84 -16.01 -9.54
CA LYS A 142 -5.80 -16.13 -8.08
C LYS A 142 -5.01 -15.00 -7.42
N ALA A 143 -3.85 -14.61 -7.99
CA ALA A 143 -3.08 -13.48 -7.50
C ALA A 143 -3.91 -12.17 -7.52
N VAL A 144 -4.64 -11.94 -8.61
CA VAL A 144 -5.54 -10.78 -8.74
C VAL A 144 -6.69 -10.84 -7.72
N ASP A 145 -7.28 -12.02 -7.51
CA ASP A 145 -8.39 -12.18 -6.58
C ASP A 145 -7.93 -12.00 -5.11
N ASP A 146 -6.75 -12.53 -4.75
CA ASP A 146 -6.13 -12.30 -3.44
C ASP A 146 -5.77 -10.81 -3.24
N GLY A 147 -5.21 -10.17 -4.28
CA GLY A 147 -4.95 -8.74 -4.25
C GLY A 147 -6.22 -7.93 -3.98
N LYS A 148 -7.31 -8.21 -4.70
CA LYS A 148 -8.61 -7.55 -4.48
C LYS A 148 -9.15 -7.77 -3.08
N LYS A 149 -9.00 -8.98 -2.53
CA LYS A 149 -9.41 -9.27 -1.15
C LYS A 149 -8.70 -8.34 -0.16
N TRP A 150 -7.38 -8.19 -0.27
CA TRP A 150 -6.63 -7.29 0.62
C TRP A 150 -6.92 -5.81 0.35
N MET A 151 -7.22 -5.44 -0.88
CA MET A 151 -7.72 -4.11 -1.21
C MET A 151 -9.08 -3.82 -0.55
N ASP A 152 -9.98 -4.79 -0.48
CA ASP A 152 -11.26 -4.65 0.24
C ASP A 152 -11.05 -4.54 1.75
N VAL A 153 -10.11 -5.28 2.31
CA VAL A 153 -9.69 -5.12 3.73
C VAL A 153 -9.14 -3.71 3.96
N ALA A 154 -8.24 -3.21 3.09
CA ALA A 154 -7.69 -1.85 3.19
C ALA A 154 -8.79 -0.79 3.22
N VAL A 155 -9.78 -0.89 2.33
CA VAL A 155 -10.96 -0.01 2.31
C VAL A 155 -11.76 -0.12 3.61
N ALA A 156 -12.02 -1.33 4.09
CA ALA A 156 -12.83 -1.55 5.31
C ALA A 156 -12.18 -0.93 6.56
N ILE A 157 -10.86 -0.98 6.67
CA ILE A 157 -10.13 -0.37 7.80
C ILE A 157 -9.83 1.11 7.59
N GLY A 158 -10.06 1.67 6.39
CA GLY A 158 -9.82 3.08 6.07
C GLY A 158 -8.37 3.40 5.69
N SER A 159 -7.61 2.43 5.18
CA SER A 159 -6.28 2.67 4.61
C SER A 159 -6.39 3.32 3.22
N PRO A 160 -5.55 4.33 2.91
CA PRO A 160 -5.54 4.97 1.58
C PRO A 160 -4.79 4.16 0.53
N SER A 161 -4.02 3.16 0.95
CA SER A 161 -3.20 2.35 0.05
C SER A 161 -2.99 0.93 0.55
N VAL A 162 -2.56 0.07 -0.36
CA VAL A 162 -2.10 -1.28 -0.09
C VAL A 162 -0.78 -1.53 -0.83
N ARG A 163 0.21 -2.09 -0.15
CA ARG A 163 1.37 -2.70 -0.81
C ARG A 163 1.01 -4.14 -1.15
N LEU A 164 1.20 -4.53 -2.36
CA LEU A 164 1.03 -5.91 -2.82
C LEU A 164 2.40 -6.52 -3.10
N HIS A 165 2.63 -7.70 -2.53
CA HIS A 165 3.83 -8.50 -2.76
C HIS A 165 3.74 -9.23 -4.12
N ILE A 166 4.83 -9.25 -4.90
CA ILE A 166 4.90 -10.01 -6.15
C ILE A 166 5.55 -11.36 -5.86
N ALA A 167 4.74 -12.32 -5.44
CA ALA A 167 5.23 -13.68 -5.17
C ALA A 167 5.89 -14.31 -6.41
N GLY A 168 6.94 -15.08 -6.17
CA GLY A 168 7.60 -15.87 -7.23
C GLY A 168 6.71 -16.98 -7.77
N ALA A 169 6.89 -17.33 -9.05
CA ALA A 169 6.27 -18.50 -9.67
C ALA A 169 7.33 -19.59 -9.91
N ARG A 170 7.02 -20.82 -9.49
CA ARG A 170 7.97 -21.94 -9.61
C ARG A 170 8.37 -22.17 -11.07
N HIS A 171 9.67 -22.13 -11.34
CA HIS A 171 10.27 -22.31 -12.70
C HIS A 171 9.83 -21.29 -13.75
N VAL A 172 9.26 -20.15 -13.34
CA VAL A 172 8.89 -19.06 -14.23
C VAL A 172 9.76 -17.85 -13.90
N LYS A 173 10.41 -17.30 -14.92
CA LYS A 173 11.15 -16.03 -14.75
C LYS A 173 10.18 -14.86 -14.65
N PRO A 174 10.53 -13.80 -13.92
CA PRO A 174 9.77 -12.56 -13.93
C PRO A 174 9.49 -12.09 -15.36
N ASP A 175 8.24 -11.71 -15.62
CA ASP A 175 7.75 -11.33 -16.94
C ASP A 175 6.94 -10.04 -16.82
N VAL A 176 7.47 -8.96 -17.38
CA VAL A 176 6.92 -7.62 -17.29
C VAL A 176 5.51 -7.54 -17.91
N ASP A 177 5.28 -8.24 -19.02
CA ASP A 177 4.01 -8.17 -19.74
C ASP A 177 2.89 -8.82 -18.94
N ARG A 178 3.13 -10.02 -18.40
CA ARG A 178 2.16 -10.73 -17.58
C ARG A 178 1.92 -10.04 -16.23
N ALA A 179 2.98 -9.55 -15.60
CA ALA A 179 2.85 -8.77 -14.37
C ALA A 179 2.02 -7.49 -14.60
N ALA A 180 2.32 -6.75 -15.68
CA ALA A 180 1.60 -5.54 -16.03
C ALA A 180 0.13 -5.78 -16.35
N GLU A 181 -0.21 -6.86 -17.06
CA GLU A 181 -1.61 -7.26 -17.32
C GLU A 181 -2.37 -7.49 -16.01
N SER A 182 -1.79 -8.24 -15.09
CA SER A 182 -2.40 -8.55 -13.79
C SER A 182 -2.55 -7.31 -12.90
N LEU A 183 -1.48 -6.51 -12.81
CA LEU A 183 -1.43 -5.32 -11.95
C LEU A 183 -2.27 -4.16 -12.49
N LYS A 184 -2.44 -4.06 -13.82
CA LYS A 184 -3.39 -3.13 -14.42
C LYS A 184 -4.82 -3.36 -13.90
N ARG A 185 -5.25 -4.60 -13.80
CA ARG A 185 -6.58 -4.97 -13.27
C ARG A 185 -6.75 -4.57 -11.80
N LEU A 186 -5.66 -4.61 -11.01
CA LEU A 186 -5.67 -4.16 -9.63
C LEU A 186 -5.63 -2.63 -9.53
N ALA A 187 -4.85 -1.96 -10.36
CA ALA A 187 -4.84 -0.50 -10.43
C ALA A 187 -6.22 0.07 -10.82
N GLU A 188 -6.89 -0.54 -11.82
CA GLU A 188 -8.26 -0.19 -12.22
C GLU A 188 -9.28 -0.44 -11.08
N TYR A 189 -9.12 -1.55 -10.34
CA TYR A 189 -9.94 -1.83 -9.16
C TYR A 189 -9.68 -0.83 -8.04
N GLY A 190 -8.43 -0.47 -7.79
CA GLY A 190 -8.04 0.57 -6.85
C GLY A 190 -8.64 1.94 -7.19
N ALA A 191 -8.64 2.30 -8.47
CA ALA A 191 -9.25 3.53 -8.95
C ALA A 191 -10.75 3.62 -8.63
N GLN A 192 -11.49 2.50 -8.77
CA GLN A 192 -12.91 2.44 -8.44
C GLN A 192 -13.18 2.65 -6.93
N LYS A 193 -12.19 2.34 -6.08
CA LYS A 193 -12.28 2.43 -4.62
C LYS A 193 -11.53 3.62 -4.03
N ASN A 194 -10.88 4.43 -4.88
CA ASN A 194 -9.94 5.48 -4.47
C ASN A 194 -8.84 4.94 -3.53
N LEU A 195 -8.27 3.79 -3.88
CA LEU A 195 -7.24 3.07 -3.12
C LEU A 195 -6.00 2.90 -3.99
N LEU A 196 -4.85 3.39 -3.51
CA LEU A 196 -3.56 3.23 -4.17
C LEU A 196 -3.04 1.80 -4.04
N VAL A 197 -2.34 1.34 -5.06
CA VAL A 197 -1.57 0.08 -5.06
C VAL A 197 -0.10 0.43 -5.14
N ASN A 198 0.68 -0.11 -4.21
CA ASN A 198 2.13 0.09 -4.15
C ASN A 198 2.85 -1.23 -4.39
N LEU A 199 4.01 -1.18 -5.05
CA LEU A 199 4.92 -2.29 -5.26
C LEU A 199 6.26 -1.97 -4.60
N GLU A 200 6.72 -2.87 -3.76
CA GLU A 200 7.97 -2.74 -3.02
C GLU A 200 9.11 -3.51 -3.70
N ASN A 201 10.34 -3.01 -3.59
CA ASN A 201 11.55 -3.76 -3.91
C ASN A 201 11.93 -4.64 -2.70
N ASP A 202 11.30 -5.81 -2.57
CA ASP A 202 11.52 -6.75 -1.47
C ASP A 202 12.40 -7.94 -1.94
N ASP A 203 11.87 -8.85 -2.70
CA ASP A 203 12.64 -9.97 -3.25
C ASP A 203 13.53 -9.54 -4.44
N ASN A 204 14.80 -9.95 -4.42
CA ASN A 204 15.78 -9.53 -5.41
C ASN A 204 15.61 -10.19 -6.81
N VAL A 205 14.63 -11.05 -6.98
CA VAL A 205 14.32 -11.72 -8.25
C VAL A 205 12.96 -11.35 -8.77
N THR A 206 11.96 -11.42 -7.92
CA THR A 206 10.54 -11.20 -8.27
C THR A 206 10.11 -9.75 -8.06
N GLU A 207 10.81 -9.04 -7.20
CA GLU A 207 10.59 -7.63 -6.83
C GLU A 207 11.88 -6.82 -6.97
N ASP A 208 12.71 -7.18 -7.94
CA ASP A 208 13.85 -6.37 -8.34
C ASP A 208 13.39 -4.94 -8.68
N PRO A 209 14.06 -3.88 -8.16
CA PRO A 209 13.59 -2.51 -8.30
C PRO A 209 13.41 -2.06 -9.75
N PHE A 210 14.26 -2.54 -10.67
CA PHE A 210 14.16 -2.17 -12.08
C PHE A 210 13.06 -2.96 -12.79
N PHE A 211 12.80 -4.21 -12.38
CA PHE A 211 11.63 -4.97 -12.84
C PHE A 211 10.34 -4.28 -12.41
N ILE A 212 10.24 -3.85 -11.15
CA ILE A 212 9.09 -3.11 -10.62
C ILE A 212 8.85 -1.81 -11.41
N VAL A 213 9.90 -1.02 -11.64
CA VAL A 213 9.80 0.22 -12.42
C VAL A 213 9.28 -0.06 -13.83
N GLN A 214 9.83 -1.08 -14.54
CA GLN A 214 9.35 -1.47 -15.87
C GLN A 214 7.85 -1.85 -15.86
N VAL A 215 7.42 -2.58 -14.84
CA VAL A 215 6.00 -2.96 -14.69
C VAL A 215 5.13 -1.73 -14.48
N ILE A 216 5.52 -0.82 -13.58
CA ILE A 216 4.77 0.42 -13.30
C ILE A 216 4.67 1.30 -14.56
N GLU A 217 5.77 1.50 -15.26
CA GLU A 217 5.81 2.26 -16.52
C GLU A 217 4.94 1.63 -17.61
N LYS A 218 4.95 0.30 -17.70
CA LYS A 218 4.12 -0.42 -18.68
C LYS A 218 2.64 -0.34 -18.36
N VAL A 219 2.25 -0.44 -17.09
CA VAL A 219 0.86 -0.29 -16.64
C VAL A 219 0.40 1.16 -16.84
N ASN A 220 1.28 2.12 -16.57
CA ASN A 220 1.02 3.56 -16.71
C ASN A 220 -0.35 3.99 -16.16
N HIS A 221 -0.62 3.65 -14.91
CA HIS A 221 -1.90 3.94 -14.27
C HIS A 221 -1.73 4.78 -13.00
N PRO A 222 -2.53 5.86 -12.77
CA PRO A 222 -2.34 6.80 -11.66
C PRO A 222 -2.61 6.22 -10.26
N TYR A 223 -3.03 4.97 -10.17
CA TYR A 223 -3.24 4.25 -8.90
C TYR A 223 -2.20 3.16 -8.65
N LEU A 224 -1.16 3.03 -9.50
CA LEU A 224 -0.07 2.08 -9.29
C LEU A 224 1.25 2.83 -9.10
N HIS A 225 1.89 2.64 -7.96
CA HIS A 225 3.09 3.35 -7.57
C HIS A 225 4.17 2.41 -7.00
N ALA A 226 5.39 2.91 -6.90
CA ALA A 226 6.46 2.25 -6.21
C ALA A 226 6.41 2.56 -4.70
N LEU A 227 6.82 1.59 -3.89
CA LEU A 227 7.15 1.73 -2.48
C LEU A 227 8.66 1.44 -2.36
N PRO A 228 9.53 2.47 -2.40
CA PRO A 228 10.97 2.26 -2.24
C PRO A 228 11.28 1.81 -0.82
N ASP A 229 11.93 0.66 -0.66
CA ASP A 229 12.61 0.25 0.57
C ASP A 229 14.09 0.61 0.49
N PHE A 230 14.63 1.21 1.54
CA PHE A 230 15.98 1.76 1.57
C PHE A 230 17.08 0.70 1.54
N CYS A 231 16.83 -0.50 2.07
CA CYS A 231 17.89 -1.47 2.37
C CYS A 231 17.78 -2.81 1.64
N ASN A 232 16.60 -3.23 1.18
CA ASN A 232 16.39 -4.58 0.63
C ASN A 232 17.41 -4.94 -0.48
N SER A 233 17.74 -4.01 -1.36
CA SER A 233 18.73 -4.26 -2.41
C SER A 233 20.16 -4.48 -1.90
N MET A 234 20.47 -4.04 -0.67
CA MET A 234 21.79 -4.24 -0.06
C MET A 234 22.10 -5.70 0.29
N LEU A 235 21.07 -6.54 0.39
CA LEU A 235 21.23 -7.98 0.67
C LEU A 235 22.07 -8.70 -0.42
N THR A 236 21.98 -8.24 -1.65
CA THR A 236 22.64 -8.88 -2.81
C THR A 236 23.48 -7.95 -3.65
N HIS A 237 23.39 -6.64 -3.44
CA HIS A 237 24.08 -5.62 -4.23
C HIS A 237 24.84 -4.63 -3.33
N ASP A 238 25.54 -3.70 -3.95
CA ASP A 238 26.29 -2.62 -3.27
C ASP A 238 25.48 -1.33 -3.14
N GLN A 239 26.05 -0.37 -2.43
CA GLN A 239 25.44 0.95 -2.20
C GLN A 239 25.24 1.73 -3.51
N GLU A 240 26.07 1.53 -4.53
CA GLU A 240 25.92 2.22 -5.81
C GLU A 240 24.71 1.70 -6.57
N PHE A 241 24.53 0.38 -6.61
CA PHE A 241 23.31 -0.23 -7.14
C PHE A 241 22.08 0.27 -6.39
N ASN A 242 22.11 0.24 -5.04
CA ASN A 242 20.99 0.70 -4.21
C ASN A 242 20.64 2.17 -4.48
N ASN A 243 21.62 3.04 -4.65
CA ASN A 243 21.38 4.44 -4.99
C ASN A 243 20.65 4.61 -6.33
N ARG A 244 21.03 3.82 -7.36
CA ARG A 244 20.34 3.83 -8.66
C ARG A 244 18.92 3.26 -8.55
N ALA A 245 18.74 2.19 -7.77
CA ALA A 245 17.46 1.59 -7.50
C ALA A 245 16.52 2.59 -6.82
N MET A 246 16.99 3.26 -5.77
CA MET A 246 16.23 4.30 -5.07
C MET A 246 15.84 5.45 -6.00
N ASP A 247 16.76 5.95 -6.84
CA ASP A 247 16.43 7.02 -7.79
C ASP A 247 15.36 6.59 -8.80
N ALA A 248 15.46 5.37 -9.32
CA ALA A 248 14.45 4.81 -10.23
C ALA A 248 13.09 4.65 -9.56
N MET A 249 13.05 4.08 -8.34
CA MET A 249 11.81 3.85 -7.60
C MET A 249 11.16 5.15 -7.13
N PHE A 250 11.94 6.14 -6.62
CA PHE A 250 11.36 7.41 -6.14
C PHE A 250 10.73 8.27 -7.23
N LYS A 251 11.09 8.09 -8.50
CA LYS A 251 10.38 8.71 -9.65
C LYS A 251 8.92 8.26 -9.77
N HIS A 252 8.61 7.07 -9.24
CA HIS A 252 7.30 6.45 -9.29
C HIS A 252 6.66 6.30 -7.90
N ALA A 253 7.32 6.74 -6.83
CA ALA A 253 6.79 6.69 -5.47
C ALA A 253 5.79 7.84 -5.22
N TYR A 254 4.75 7.56 -4.43
CA TYR A 254 3.74 8.59 -4.15
C TYR A 254 3.47 8.78 -2.66
N ASN A 255 2.98 7.77 -1.95
CA ASN A 255 2.48 7.98 -0.59
C ASN A 255 3.31 7.38 0.54
N ILE A 256 4.08 6.31 0.31
CA ILE A 256 4.82 5.63 1.36
C ILE A 256 6.15 5.06 0.83
N SER A 257 7.17 5.02 1.70
CA SER A 257 8.47 4.39 1.50
C SER A 257 8.87 3.71 2.80
N HIS A 258 9.52 2.55 2.75
CA HIS A 258 10.11 1.90 3.92
C HIS A 258 11.49 2.47 4.22
N MET A 259 11.67 2.94 5.45
CA MET A 259 12.93 3.43 5.97
C MET A 259 13.57 2.36 6.84
N LYS A 260 14.68 1.81 6.36
CA LYS A 260 15.58 0.90 7.07
C LYS A 260 16.98 1.50 7.13
N ASP A 261 17.70 1.31 8.22
CA ASP A 261 19.13 1.62 8.30
C ASP A 261 20.00 0.39 8.05
N SER A 262 19.43 -0.77 8.28
CA SER A 262 20.11 -2.06 8.19
C SER A 262 19.12 -3.21 8.11
N GLU A 263 19.60 -4.34 7.61
CA GLU A 263 18.87 -5.60 7.58
C GLU A 263 19.78 -6.77 7.89
N VAL A 264 19.24 -7.76 8.62
CA VAL A 264 19.93 -9.01 8.93
C VAL A 264 19.56 -10.05 7.89
N GLY A 265 20.48 -10.26 6.96
CA GLY A 265 20.32 -11.29 5.94
C GLY A 265 20.71 -12.69 6.41
N ASP A 266 20.84 -13.59 5.45
CA ASP A 266 21.22 -14.99 5.70
C ASP A 266 22.46 -15.11 6.56
N LYS A 267 22.45 -16.10 7.46
CA LYS A 267 23.54 -16.42 8.39
C LYS A 267 23.86 -15.30 9.39
N GLY A 268 22.91 -14.37 9.62
CA GLY A 268 23.07 -13.29 10.58
C GLY A 268 24.01 -12.17 10.16
N LYS A 269 24.36 -12.08 8.87
CA LYS A 269 25.14 -10.96 8.35
C LYS A 269 24.29 -9.69 8.36
N LEU A 270 24.83 -8.63 8.97
CA LEU A 270 24.22 -7.31 8.96
C LEU A 270 24.63 -6.57 7.68
N TYR A 271 23.64 -6.10 6.95
CA TYR A 271 23.80 -5.19 5.82
C TYR A 271 23.34 -3.81 6.26
N THR A 272 24.02 -2.76 5.83
CA THR A 272 23.70 -1.37 6.19
C THR A 272 23.60 -0.52 4.94
N VAL A 273 22.83 0.56 5.01
CA VAL A 273 22.62 1.50 3.91
C VAL A 273 22.99 2.92 4.32
N ASP A 274 23.42 3.75 3.36
CA ASP A 274 23.56 5.19 3.57
C ASP A 274 22.17 5.87 3.58
N VAL A 275 21.57 5.94 4.77
CA VAL A 275 20.26 6.54 5.00
C VAL A 275 20.19 7.98 4.52
N SER A 276 21.22 8.78 4.79
CA SER A 276 21.23 10.19 4.37
C SER A 276 21.20 10.34 2.86
N LYS A 277 21.89 9.44 2.15
CA LYS A 277 21.85 9.38 0.68
C LYS A 277 20.46 9.03 0.17
N CYS A 278 19.78 8.04 0.77
CA CYS A 278 18.42 7.67 0.39
C CYS A 278 17.42 8.82 0.60
N PHE A 279 17.47 9.52 1.74
CA PHE A 279 16.67 10.73 1.97
C PHE A 279 16.99 11.86 0.97
N GLY A 280 18.26 12.03 0.62
CA GLY A 280 18.70 12.98 -0.41
C GLY A 280 18.10 12.66 -1.78
N ILE A 281 18.07 11.38 -2.17
CA ILE A 281 17.45 10.92 -3.42
C ILE A 281 15.94 11.12 -3.39
N ALA A 282 15.25 10.76 -2.29
CA ALA A 282 13.82 11.00 -2.13
C ALA A 282 13.48 12.50 -2.30
N ARG A 283 14.26 13.38 -1.67
CA ARG A 283 14.10 14.84 -1.77
C ARG A 283 14.33 15.35 -3.19
N ALA A 284 15.39 14.87 -3.86
CA ALA A 284 15.71 15.25 -5.24
C ALA A 284 14.59 14.86 -6.23
N ASN A 285 13.85 13.78 -5.95
CA ASN A 285 12.69 13.34 -6.71
C ASN A 285 11.38 14.00 -6.25
N GLY A 286 11.42 14.96 -5.33
CA GLY A 286 10.24 15.70 -4.87
C GLY A 286 9.29 14.88 -4.00
N TYR A 287 9.74 13.77 -3.40
CA TYR A 287 8.90 12.89 -2.60
C TYR A 287 8.39 13.57 -1.33
N ARG A 288 7.08 13.50 -1.10
CA ARG A 288 6.39 14.13 0.03
C ARG A 288 5.61 13.16 0.91
N GLY A 289 5.57 11.89 0.55
CA GLY A 289 4.84 10.84 1.26
C GLY A 289 5.42 10.51 2.64
N TYR A 290 4.89 9.45 3.23
CA TYR A 290 5.29 8.94 4.53
C TYR A 290 6.56 8.10 4.43
N PHE A 291 7.33 8.06 5.53
CA PHE A 291 8.41 7.11 5.73
C PHE A 291 8.00 6.16 6.87
N SER A 292 7.92 4.87 6.59
CA SER A 292 7.55 3.82 7.53
C SER A 292 8.80 3.17 8.10
N MET A 293 8.96 3.19 9.43
CA MET A 293 10.17 2.79 10.16
C MET A 293 10.30 1.27 10.24
N GLU A 294 10.69 0.63 9.16
CA GLU A 294 10.76 -0.82 9.06
C GLU A 294 12.12 -1.35 9.54
N TRP A 295 12.28 -1.46 10.86
CA TRP A 295 13.51 -1.94 11.45
C TRP A 295 13.67 -3.46 11.31
N GLU A 296 14.79 -3.89 10.76
CA GLU A 296 15.21 -5.29 10.60
C GLU A 296 16.66 -5.54 11.03
N GLY A 297 17.20 -4.65 11.87
CA GLY A 297 18.52 -4.76 12.44
C GLY A 297 18.62 -5.80 13.55
N GLN A 298 19.77 -5.82 14.22
CA GLN A 298 20.03 -6.71 15.37
C GLN A 298 19.56 -6.07 16.67
N GLY A 299 18.90 -6.85 17.54
CA GLY A 299 18.51 -6.44 18.89
C GLY A 299 17.01 -6.24 19.06
N GLU A 300 16.63 -5.31 19.93
CA GLU A 300 15.24 -5.09 20.32
C GLU A 300 14.52 -4.12 19.38
N PRO A 301 13.35 -4.49 18.83
CA PRO A 301 12.64 -3.68 17.85
C PRO A 301 12.17 -2.33 18.40
N MET A 302 11.87 -2.24 19.71
CA MET A 302 11.49 -0.96 20.33
C MET A 302 12.61 0.07 20.26
N ALA A 303 13.85 -0.34 20.56
CA ALA A 303 15.03 0.53 20.46
C ALA A 303 15.40 0.81 18.99
N GLY A 304 15.28 -0.20 18.12
CA GLY A 304 15.55 -0.08 16.70
C GLY A 304 14.64 0.93 16.01
N VAL A 305 13.33 0.80 16.16
CA VAL A 305 12.36 1.74 15.60
C VAL A 305 12.57 3.16 16.15
N GLN A 306 12.87 3.32 17.44
CA GLN A 306 13.18 4.63 18.01
C GLN A 306 14.41 5.27 17.33
N LYS A 307 15.45 4.49 17.08
CA LYS A 307 16.65 4.95 16.35
C LYS A 307 16.30 5.41 14.92
N LEU A 308 15.49 4.62 14.18
CA LEU A 308 15.05 4.99 12.83
C LEU A 308 14.25 6.31 12.84
N ILE A 309 13.39 6.54 13.83
CA ILE A 309 12.65 7.78 14.01
C ILE A 309 13.61 8.96 14.16
N GLU A 310 14.58 8.86 15.08
CA GLU A 310 15.56 9.92 15.34
C GLU A 310 16.41 10.24 14.12
N GLU A 311 16.84 9.22 13.38
CA GLU A 311 17.63 9.36 12.16
C GLU A 311 16.82 9.97 11.03
N SER A 312 15.57 9.54 10.87
CA SER A 312 14.63 10.13 9.88
C SER A 312 14.39 11.61 10.15
N LEU A 313 14.17 11.99 11.41
CA LEU A 313 13.95 13.39 11.78
C LEU A 313 15.16 14.28 11.50
N LYS A 314 16.40 13.79 11.70
CA LYS A 314 17.62 14.51 11.32
C LYS A 314 17.65 14.80 9.82
N ASN A 315 17.30 13.83 8.98
CA ASN A 315 17.31 13.95 7.53
C ASN A 315 16.12 14.75 6.96
N LEU A 316 14.99 14.79 7.65
CA LEU A 316 13.80 15.52 7.21
C LEU A 316 13.79 16.99 7.64
N ASN A 317 14.57 17.36 8.68
CA ASN A 317 14.71 18.73 9.15
C ASN A 317 15.86 19.50 8.47
N GLY A 318 16.74 18.83 7.75
CA GLY A 318 17.85 19.41 6.94
C GLY A 318 17.42 19.56 5.50
#